data_87de79c0eae292f827972f2bc45a72d0
#
_entry.id   87de79c0eae292f827972f2bc45a72d0
#
_cell.length_a   1.000
_cell.length_b   1.000
_cell.length_c   1.000
_cell.angle_alpha   90.00
_cell.angle_beta   90.00
_cell.angle_gamma   90.00
#
_symmetry.space_group_name_H-M   'P 1'
#
loop_
_entity.id
_entity.type
_entity.pdbx_description
1 polymer ?
#
loop_
_entity_poly.entity_id
_entity_poly.type
_entity_poly.pdbx_seq_one_letter_code
_entity_poly.pdbx_strand_id
1 'polypeptide(L)'
;MKEFGQKGQELLATKHVIVIGGGGLGSHSANLLVRIGVGSIDIIDDDIVDITNLHRTSVFSEQDVGQLKALILQEKLQTVNTKVRVKGINKKVTNENIWPLVQHADVIIDGTDSISLRVLINDVSIQHDIPWVYAGVYETVGMVMGILPKKTSCFQCITQDIPKSTAQEIPVFGSLPATIAAIQCNEAIKLLLGKQPAGLLIYDVWNQCFDIMDIQRNPYCPRCGIKSK
;
A
#
# COMPACT_ATOMS: atom_id res chain seq x y z
N MET A 1 16.37 -0.94 -18.58
CA MET A 1 15.25 -0.04 -18.92
C MET A 1 15.71 1.41 -18.81
N LYS A 2 15.33 2.28 -19.75
CA LYS A 2 15.80 3.67 -19.83
C LYS A 2 15.42 4.52 -18.62
N GLU A 3 14.21 4.29 -18.09
CA GLU A 3 13.65 5.02 -16.94
C GLU A 3 14.16 4.56 -15.58
N PHE A 4 14.70 3.36 -15.49
CA PHE A 4 15.10 2.73 -14.25
C PHE A 4 16.62 2.46 -14.22
N GLY A 5 17.13 1.60 -15.09
CA GLY A 5 18.56 1.30 -15.24
C GLY A 5 19.28 0.88 -13.95
N GLN A 6 20.61 0.82 -14.02
CA GLN A 6 21.43 0.45 -12.88
C GLN A 6 21.35 1.47 -11.73
N LYS A 7 21.37 2.77 -12.04
CA LYS A 7 21.28 3.83 -11.03
C LYS A 7 19.96 3.80 -10.26
N GLY A 8 18.85 3.47 -10.95
CA GLY A 8 17.55 3.31 -10.29
C GLY A 8 17.55 2.11 -9.34
N GLN A 9 18.18 1.00 -9.73
CA GLN A 9 18.33 -0.19 -8.87
C GLN A 9 19.20 0.11 -7.64
N GLU A 10 20.31 0.79 -7.83
CA GLU A 10 21.19 1.22 -6.73
C GLU A 10 20.45 2.13 -5.75
N LEU A 11 19.66 3.08 -6.26
CA LEU A 11 18.84 3.95 -5.41
C LEU A 11 17.77 3.17 -4.66
N LEU A 12 17.05 2.24 -5.31
CA LEU A 12 16.04 1.40 -4.63
C LEU A 12 16.65 0.57 -3.51
N ALA A 13 17.86 0.05 -3.69
CA ALA A 13 18.55 -0.74 -2.69
C ALA A 13 18.89 0.05 -1.41
N THR A 14 18.76 1.38 -1.42
CA THR A 14 18.91 2.22 -0.21
C THR A 14 17.58 2.56 0.47
N LYS A 15 16.44 2.20 -0.13
CA LYS A 15 15.11 2.64 0.29
C LYS A 15 14.50 1.73 1.34
N HIS A 16 13.75 2.36 2.26
CA HIS A 16 12.98 1.69 3.29
C HIS A 16 11.48 1.85 3.02
N VAL A 17 10.80 0.73 2.85
CA VAL A 17 9.36 0.66 2.58
C VAL A 17 8.64 0.13 3.81
N ILE A 18 7.49 0.72 4.12
CA ILE A 18 6.61 0.20 5.18
C ILE A 18 5.28 -0.23 4.55
N VAL A 19 4.91 -1.48 4.78
CA VAL A 19 3.61 -2.03 4.37
C VAL A 19 2.72 -2.13 5.60
N ILE A 20 1.60 -1.44 5.57
CA ILE A 20 0.58 -1.51 6.63
C ILE A 20 -0.55 -2.42 6.15
N GLY A 21 -0.71 -3.57 6.80
CA GLY A 21 -1.59 -4.66 6.39
C GLY A 21 -0.87 -5.70 5.52
N GLY A 22 -0.87 -6.97 5.96
CA GLY A 22 -0.26 -8.12 5.28
C GLY A 22 -1.28 -9.05 4.61
N GLY A 23 -2.49 -8.56 4.33
CA GLY A 23 -3.56 -9.30 3.67
C GLY A 23 -3.41 -9.44 2.16
N GLY A 24 -4.53 -9.48 1.44
CA GLY A 24 -4.57 -9.69 -0.03
C GLY A 24 -3.69 -8.73 -0.81
N LEU A 25 -3.77 -7.42 -0.55
CA LEU A 25 -2.93 -6.40 -1.22
C LEU A 25 -1.50 -6.41 -0.68
N GLY A 26 -1.35 -6.26 0.65
CA GLY A 26 -0.04 -6.03 1.25
C GLY A 26 0.93 -7.20 1.11
N SER A 27 0.47 -8.45 1.17
CA SER A 27 1.34 -9.62 0.96
C SER A 27 1.91 -9.68 -0.45
N HIS A 28 1.08 -9.37 -1.47
CA HIS A 28 1.53 -9.30 -2.85
C HIS A 28 2.50 -8.14 -3.08
N SER A 29 2.17 -6.94 -2.55
CA SER A 29 3.02 -5.75 -2.67
C SER A 29 4.38 -5.99 -2.00
N ALA A 30 4.40 -6.55 -0.79
CA ALA A 30 5.64 -6.88 -0.09
C ALA A 30 6.50 -7.87 -0.90
N ASN A 31 5.90 -8.96 -1.42
CA ASN A 31 6.59 -9.95 -2.23
C ASN A 31 7.22 -9.32 -3.48
N LEU A 32 6.49 -8.48 -4.20
CA LEU A 32 6.99 -7.81 -5.41
C LEU A 32 8.13 -6.84 -5.07
N LEU A 33 8.01 -6.03 -4.03
CA LEU A 33 9.02 -5.06 -3.62
C LEU A 33 10.32 -5.74 -3.16
N VAL A 34 10.23 -6.88 -2.44
CA VAL A 34 11.40 -7.69 -2.09
C VAL A 34 12.09 -8.24 -3.35
N ARG A 35 11.32 -8.76 -4.33
CA ARG A 35 11.88 -9.27 -5.61
C ARG A 35 12.55 -8.18 -6.42
N ILE A 36 11.98 -6.99 -6.43
CA ILE A 36 12.55 -5.82 -7.13
C ILE A 36 13.83 -5.34 -6.45
N GLY A 37 14.02 -5.62 -5.16
CA GLY A 37 15.25 -5.32 -4.44
C GLY A 37 15.28 -3.92 -3.81
N VAL A 38 14.20 -3.54 -3.10
CA VAL A 38 14.26 -2.42 -2.15
C VAL A 38 15.25 -2.72 -1.03
N GLY A 39 15.83 -1.72 -0.39
CA GLY A 39 16.83 -1.93 0.66
C GLY A 39 16.29 -2.64 1.89
N SER A 40 15.11 -2.23 2.34
CA SER A 40 14.43 -2.85 3.48
C SER A 40 12.92 -2.67 3.41
N ILE A 41 12.20 -3.60 4.04
CA ILE A 41 10.75 -3.58 4.14
C ILE A 41 10.31 -4.01 5.55
N ASP A 42 9.47 -3.19 6.18
CA ASP A 42 8.81 -3.56 7.42
C ASP A 42 7.32 -3.80 7.11
N ILE A 43 6.77 -4.93 7.55
CA ILE A 43 5.38 -5.34 7.30
C ILE A 43 4.65 -5.37 8.64
N ILE A 44 3.63 -4.54 8.78
CA ILE A 44 2.89 -4.36 10.03
C ILE A 44 1.50 -4.95 9.86
N ASP A 45 1.18 -5.96 10.66
CA ASP A 45 -0.13 -6.63 10.66
C ASP A 45 -0.31 -7.32 12.02
N ASP A 46 -1.50 -7.24 12.61
CA ASP A 46 -1.82 -7.87 13.91
C ASP A 46 -2.69 -9.13 13.79
N ASP A 47 -3.07 -9.51 12.55
CA ASP A 47 -3.90 -10.65 12.28
C ASP A 47 -3.12 -11.98 12.19
N ILE A 48 -3.88 -13.07 12.26
CA ILE A 48 -3.44 -14.41 11.90
C ILE A 48 -3.84 -14.75 10.45
N VAL A 49 -3.16 -15.71 9.86
CA VAL A 49 -3.56 -16.30 8.57
C VAL A 49 -4.81 -17.15 8.77
N ASP A 50 -5.85 -16.84 8.01
CA ASP A 50 -7.09 -17.60 7.98
C ASP A 50 -7.24 -18.35 6.65
N ILE A 51 -7.89 -19.52 6.67
CA ILE A 51 -8.13 -20.33 5.47
C ILE A 51 -8.86 -19.54 4.38
N THR A 52 -9.75 -18.63 4.77
CA THR A 52 -10.49 -17.74 3.87
C THR A 52 -9.60 -16.68 3.20
N ASN A 53 -8.36 -16.51 3.64
CA ASN A 53 -7.42 -15.58 3.00
C ASN A 53 -6.75 -16.18 1.76
N LEU A 54 -6.63 -17.50 1.69
CA LEU A 54 -5.78 -18.19 0.71
C LEU A 54 -6.23 -17.97 -0.73
N HIS A 55 -7.53 -17.78 -0.98
CA HIS A 55 -8.05 -17.53 -2.32
C HIS A 55 -7.54 -16.24 -2.98
N ARG A 56 -7.04 -15.30 -2.19
CA ARG A 56 -6.59 -13.97 -2.66
C ARG A 56 -5.18 -13.58 -2.22
N THR A 57 -4.42 -14.52 -1.68
CA THR A 57 -3.02 -14.33 -1.28
C THR A 57 -2.15 -15.41 -1.91
N SER A 58 -0.95 -15.07 -2.38
CA SER A 58 -0.03 -16.05 -3.00
C SER A 58 1.16 -16.43 -2.14
N VAL A 59 1.35 -15.73 -1.01
CA VAL A 59 2.48 -15.98 -0.11
C VAL A 59 2.12 -17.02 0.95
N PHE A 60 0.85 -17.02 1.40
CA PHE A 60 0.37 -17.96 2.42
C PHE A 60 -0.08 -19.30 1.82
N SER A 61 0.00 -20.34 2.62
CA SER A 61 -0.46 -21.69 2.34
C SER A 61 -1.31 -22.23 3.51
N GLU A 62 -1.93 -23.39 3.35
CA GLU A 62 -2.71 -24.05 4.43
C GLU A 62 -1.85 -24.32 5.69
N GLN A 63 -0.54 -24.54 5.52
CA GLN A 63 0.39 -24.78 6.63
C GLN A 63 0.59 -23.54 7.52
N ASP A 64 0.27 -22.35 7.01
CA ASP A 64 0.44 -21.07 7.71
C ASP A 64 -0.81 -20.68 8.52
N VAL A 65 -1.92 -21.40 8.33
CA VAL A 65 -3.19 -21.08 9.01
C VAL A 65 -3.02 -21.09 10.52
N GLY A 66 -3.52 -20.04 11.18
CA GLY A 66 -3.39 -19.82 12.63
C GLY A 66 -2.10 -19.12 13.06
N GLN A 67 -1.16 -18.88 12.16
CA GLN A 67 0.09 -18.17 12.47
C GLN A 67 -0.03 -16.67 12.15
N LEU A 68 0.82 -15.84 12.78
CA LEU A 68 0.80 -14.38 12.64
C LEU A 68 1.25 -13.97 11.24
N LYS A 69 0.39 -13.24 10.50
CA LYS A 69 0.64 -12.82 9.11
C LYS A 69 1.99 -12.13 8.94
N ALA A 70 2.28 -11.12 9.77
CA ALA A 70 3.52 -10.36 9.67
C ALA A 70 4.77 -11.23 9.81
N LEU A 71 4.76 -12.20 10.71
CA LEU A 71 5.92 -13.07 10.98
C LEU A 71 6.12 -14.09 9.85
N ILE A 72 5.05 -14.68 9.32
CA ILE A 72 5.12 -15.58 8.16
C ILE A 72 5.60 -14.85 6.91
N LEU A 73 5.13 -13.60 6.70
CA LEU A 73 5.63 -12.77 5.60
C LEU A 73 7.13 -12.49 5.75
N GLN A 74 7.61 -12.16 6.95
CA GLN A 74 9.04 -11.99 7.20
C GLN A 74 9.81 -13.26 6.83
N GLU A 75 9.43 -14.40 7.38
CA GLU A 75 10.12 -15.68 7.17
C GLU A 75 10.21 -16.02 5.68
N LYS A 76 9.07 -16.03 5.00
CA LYS A 76 9.01 -16.43 3.58
C LYS A 76 9.72 -15.43 2.67
N LEU A 77 9.51 -14.14 2.87
CA LEU A 77 10.07 -13.13 1.98
C LEU A 77 11.58 -12.93 2.19
N GLN A 78 12.10 -13.18 3.39
CA GLN A 78 13.54 -13.16 3.63
C GLN A 78 14.28 -14.21 2.78
N THR A 79 13.63 -15.31 2.43
CA THR A 79 14.21 -16.35 1.55
C THR A 79 14.17 -15.98 0.06
N VAL A 80 13.26 -15.05 -0.33
CA VAL A 80 13.11 -14.61 -1.73
C VAL A 80 14.31 -13.78 -2.21
N ASN A 81 14.79 -12.88 -1.34
CA ASN A 81 15.94 -12.04 -1.64
C ASN A 81 16.70 -11.72 -0.35
N THR A 82 17.83 -12.41 -0.15
CA THR A 82 18.65 -12.28 1.07
C THR A 82 19.32 -10.91 1.23
N LYS A 83 19.38 -10.11 0.17
CA LYS A 83 19.93 -8.75 0.21
C LYS A 83 18.95 -7.72 0.75
N VAL A 84 17.65 -8.03 0.76
CA VAL A 84 16.60 -7.17 1.29
C VAL A 84 16.37 -7.51 2.76
N ARG A 85 16.44 -6.54 3.64
CA ARG A 85 16.07 -6.75 5.04
C ARG A 85 14.55 -6.75 5.16
N VAL A 86 13.96 -7.87 5.56
CA VAL A 86 12.52 -8.00 5.79
C VAL A 86 12.25 -8.09 7.29
N LYS A 87 11.32 -7.30 7.81
CA LYS A 87 10.89 -7.32 9.22
C LYS A 87 9.38 -7.39 9.31
N GLY A 88 8.87 -8.41 9.97
CA GLY A 88 7.46 -8.53 10.37
C GLY A 88 7.24 -7.92 11.75
N ILE A 89 6.21 -7.11 11.87
CA ILE A 89 5.82 -6.45 13.12
C ILE A 89 4.38 -6.83 13.42
N ASN A 90 4.21 -7.75 14.38
CA ASN A 90 2.88 -8.12 14.88
C ASN A 90 2.37 -7.01 15.80
N LYS A 91 1.66 -6.04 15.24
CA LYS A 91 1.14 -4.91 15.99
C LYS A 91 -0.04 -4.26 15.29
N LYS A 92 -1.11 -4.01 16.05
CA LYS A 92 -2.21 -3.18 15.60
C LYS A 92 -1.77 -1.73 15.47
N VAL A 93 -2.02 -1.14 14.30
CA VAL A 93 -1.71 0.27 14.05
C VAL A 93 -2.83 1.13 14.63
N THR A 94 -2.44 2.10 15.46
CA THR A 94 -3.35 3.05 16.13
C THR A 94 -2.81 4.47 16.01
N ASN A 95 -3.61 5.46 16.40
CA ASN A 95 -3.19 6.86 16.39
C ASN A 95 -1.97 7.11 17.30
N GLU A 96 -1.85 6.37 18.40
CA GLU A 96 -0.77 6.55 19.39
C GLU A 96 0.55 5.94 18.90
N ASN A 97 0.50 4.96 18.00
CA ASN A 97 1.71 4.22 17.62
C ASN A 97 2.11 4.32 16.14
N ILE A 98 1.29 4.91 15.27
CA ILE A 98 1.59 4.96 13.83
C ILE A 98 2.89 5.74 13.55
N TRP A 99 3.09 6.89 14.20
CA TRP A 99 4.28 7.71 13.95
C TRP A 99 5.61 6.95 14.18
N PRO A 100 5.88 6.38 15.37
CA PRO A 100 7.10 5.60 15.58
C PRO A 100 7.25 4.38 14.65
N LEU A 101 6.15 3.88 14.08
CA LEU A 101 6.19 2.77 13.13
C LEU A 101 6.60 3.22 11.71
N VAL A 102 6.28 4.46 11.31
CA VAL A 102 6.47 4.90 9.91
C VAL A 102 7.52 6.02 9.75
N GLN A 103 8.09 6.57 10.83
CA GLN A 103 8.96 7.75 10.79
C GLN A 103 10.22 7.61 9.93
N HIS A 104 10.63 6.41 9.60
CA HIS A 104 11.81 6.15 8.76
C HIS A 104 11.45 5.64 7.35
N ALA A 105 10.18 5.70 6.97
CA ALA A 105 9.72 5.26 5.66
C ALA A 105 10.11 6.24 4.55
N ASP A 106 10.66 5.74 3.46
CA ASP A 106 10.74 6.46 2.19
C ASP A 106 9.38 6.45 1.46
N VAL A 107 8.56 5.42 1.68
CA VAL A 107 7.18 5.30 1.21
C VAL A 107 6.39 4.35 2.09
N ILE A 108 5.09 4.66 2.29
CA ILE A 108 4.14 3.76 2.95
C ILE A 108 3.26 3.10 1.88
N ILE A 109 3.04 1.79 2.00
CA ILE A 109 2.16 0.99 1.15
C ILE A 109 0.90 0.62 1.95
N ASP A 110 -0.26 0.97 1.41
CA ASP A 110 -1.55 0.59 1.96
C ASP A 110 -1.92 -0.85 1.55
N GLY A 111 -1.84 -1.76 2.50
CA GLY A 111 -2.31 -3.15 2.38
C GLY A 111 -3.60 -3.41 3.18
N THR A 112 -4.23 -2.33 3.71
CA THR A 112 -5.39 -2.45 4.62
C THR A 112 -6.72 -2.48 3.87
N ASP A 113 -7.74 -2.99 4.54
CA ASP A 113 -9.15 -2.88 4.13
C ASP A 113 -9.93 -1.84 4.96
N SER A 114 -9.29 -1.21 5.95
CA SER A 114 -9.91 -0.28 6.90
C SER A 114 -9.84 1.17 6.41
N ILE A 115 -11.00 1.79 6.15
CA ILE A 115 -11.08 3.22 5.81
C ILE A 115 -10.52 4.10 6.94
N SER A 116 -10.78 3.75 8.21
CA SER A 116 -10.26 4.52 9.36
C SER A 116 -8.73 4.49 9.42
N LEU A 117 -8.12 3.35 9.12
CA LEU A 117 -6.67 3.23 9.07
C LEU A 117 -6.07 3.99 7.87
N ARG A 118 -6.75 4.00 6.72
CA ARG A 118 -6.35 4.84 5.56
C ARG A 118 -6.39 6.33 5.87
N VAL A 119 -7.41 6.79 6.59
CA VAL A 119 -7.45 8.19 7.08
C VAL A 119 -6.26 8.49 7.98
N LEU A 120 -5.92 7.58 8.88
CA LEU A 120 -4.77 7.72 9.78
C LEU A 120 -3.43 7.73 9.02
N ILE A 121 -3.24 6.84 8.05
CA ILE A 121 -2.07 6.83 7.15
C ILE A 121 -1.98 8.16 6.41
N ASN A 122 -3.09 8.64 5.85
CA ASN A 122 -3.13 9.91 5.14
C ASN A 122 -2.76 11.10 6.03
N ASP A 123 -3.24 11.11 7.26
CA ASP A 123 -2.96 12.19 8.21
C ASP A 123 -1.46 12.24 8.58
N VAL A 124 -0.88 11.10 8.94
CA VAL A 124 0.55 11.03 9.28
C VAL A 124 1.44 11.32 8.07
N SER A 125 1.04 10.86 6.88
CA SER A 125 1.72 11.16 5.62
C SER A 125 1.79 12.67 5.36
N ILE A 126 0.65 13.38 5.46
CA ILE A 126 0.59 14.84 5.25
C ILE A 126 1.36 15.59 6.30
N GLN A 127 1.23 15.19 7.57
CA GLN A 127 1.87 15.84 8.70
C GLN A 127 3.40 15.77 8.63
N HIS A 128 3.94 14.66 8.15
CA HIS A 128 5.38 14.37 8.17
C HIS A 128 6.03 14.29 6.79
N ASP A 129 5.31 14.65 5.72
CA ASP A 129 5.80 14.66 4.34
C ASP A 129 6.26 13.27 3.84
N ILE A 130 5.65 12.19 4.31
CA ILE A 130 5.97 10.82 3.88
C ILE A 130 5.08 10.44 2.70
N PRO A 131 5.63 10.14 1.51
CA PRO A 131 4.84 9.62 0.40
C PRO A 131 4.15 8.30 0.75
N TRP A 132 2.96 8.06 0.20
CA TRP A 132 2.30 6.78 0.35
C TRP A 132 1.51 6.37 -0.90
N VAL A 133 1.23 5.09 -1.02
CA VAL A 133 0.43 4.58 -2.13
C VAL A 133 -0.81 3.91 -1.57
N TYR A 134 -1.95 4.57 -1.78
CA TYR A 134 -3.27 4.01 -1.55
C TYR A 134 -3.57 2.89 -2.53
N ALA A 135 -4.19 1.82 -2.06
CA ALA A 135 -4.86 0.84 -2.90
C ALA A 135 -6.14 0.33 -2.24
N GLY A 136 -7.14 0.04 -3.05
CA GLY A 136 -8.41 -0.50 -2.62
C GLY A 136 -8.96 -1.48 -3.65
N VAL A 137 -9.66 -2.50 -3.18
CA VAL A 137 -10.34 -3.50 -4.01
C VAL A 137 -11.78 -3.67 -3.55
N TYR A 138 -12.68 -3.79 -4.51
CA TYR A 138 -14.12 -3.97 -4.30
C TYR A 138 -14.67 -4.80 -5.47
N GLU A 139 -15.24 -5.98 -5.17
CA GLU A 139 -15.76 -6.90 -6.20
C GLU A 139 -14.73 -7.18 -7.30
N THR A 140 -14.90 -6.61 -8.49
CA THR A 140 -14.00 -6.74 -9.66
C THR A 140 -13.16 -5.49 -9.91
N VAL A 141 -13.39 -4.40 -9.16
CA VAL A 141 -12.75 -3.10 -9.38
C VAL A 141 -11.66 -2.86 -8.34
N GLY A 142 -10.50 -2.44 -8.80
CA GLY A 142 -9.41 -1.99 -7.96
C GLY A 142 -9.00 -0.55 -8.26
N MET A 143 -8.48 0.11 -7.25
CA MET A 143 -8.01 1.50 -7.33
C MET A 143 -6.62 1.63 -6.75
N VAL A 144 -5.79 2.48 -7.36
CA VAL A 144 -4.46 2.83 -6.85
C VAL A 144 -4.23 4.33 -7.00
N MET A 145 -3.66 4.96 -5.99
CA MET A 145 -3.25 6.37 -6.09
C MET A 145 -1.94 6.60 -5.32
N GLY A 146 -0.92 7.06 -6.02
CA GLY A 146 0.29 7.59 -5.39
C GLY A 146 0.02 8.98 -4.80
N ILE A 147 0.38 9.17 -3.53
CA ILE A 147 0.17 10.44 -2.82
C ILE A 147 1.51 11.03 -2.42
N LEU A 148 1.81 12.19 -2.98
CA LEU A 148 2.93 13.05 -2.58
C LEU A 148 2.39 14.21 -1.75
N PRO A 149 2.64 14.25 -0.44
CA PRO A 149 2.21 15.36 0.41
C PRO A 149 2.59 16.72 -0.19
N LYS A 150 1.69 17.69 -0.05
CA LYS A 150 1.83 19.07 -0.59
C LYS A 150 1.84 19.19 -2.12
N LYS A 151 1.99 18.10 -2.88
CA LYS A 151 2.09 18.13 -4.36
C LYS A 151 0.86 17.59 -5.06
N THR A 152 0.31 16.46 -4.59
CA THR A 152 -0.87 15.82 -5.19
C THR A 152 -2.11 15.98 -4.31
N SER A 153 -3.27 15.58 -4.83
CA SER A 153 -4.45 15.30 -4.00
C SER A 153 -4.13 14.24 -2.95
N CYS A 154 -4.81 14.28 -1.81
CA CYS A 154 -4.69 13.28 -0.76
C CYS A 154 -5.90 12.34 -0.75
N PHE A 155 -5.86 11.30 0.06
CA PHE A 155 -6.97 10.35 0.19
C PHE A 155 -8.30 11.03 0.54
N GLN A 156 -8.29 12.04 1.41
CA GLN A 156 -9.50 12.78 1.74
C GLN A 156 -10.07 13.59 0.56
N CYS A 157 -9.27 13.96 -0.43
CA CYS A 157 -9.77 14.65 -1.63
C CYS A 157 -10.67 13.73 -2.48
N ILE A 158 -10.44 12.42 -2.44
CA ILE A 158 -11.22 11.43 -3.23
C ILE A 158 -12.36 10.80 -2.43
N THR A 159 -12.38 10.98 -1.10
CA THR A 159 -13.35 10.30 -0.21
C THR A 159 -14.33 11.24 0.47
N GLN A 160 -14.30 12.54 0.20
CA GLN A 160 -15.16 13.54 0.85
C GLN A 160 -16.66 13.21 0.76
N ASP A 161 -17.08 12.69 -0.38
CA ASP A 161 -18.48 12.44 -0.69
C ASP A 161 -18.87 10.95 -0.63
N ILE A 162 -17.95 10.08 -0.19
CA ILE A 162 -18.26 8.65 -0.04
C ILE A 162 -18.99 8.44 1.27
N PRO A 163 -20.23 7.91 1.25
CA PRO A 163 -20.95 7.56 2.46
C PRO A 163 -20.11 6.60 3.31
N LYS A 164 -20.09 6.81 4.63
CA LYS A 164 -19.45 5.87 5.55
C LYS A 164 -20.19 4.54 5.44
N SER A 165 -19.59 3.59 4.72
CA SER A 165 -20.14 2.24 4.58
C SER A 165 -20.20 1.58 5.95
N THR A 166 -21.34 1.01 6.28
CA THR A 166 -21.47 0.02 7.36
C THR A 166 -20.75 -1.23 6.93
N ALA A 167 -19.90 -1.75 7.82
CA ALA A 167 -19.04 -2.91 7.55
C ALA A 167 -19.86 -4.14 7.12
N GLN A 168 -19.97 -4.36 5.82
CA GLN A 168 -20.33 -5.64 5.24
C GLN A 168 -19.05 -6.24 4.64
N GLU A 169 -18.87 -7.55 4.79
CA GLU A 169 -17.82 -8.27 4.07
C GLU A 169 -18.04 -8.05 2.57
N ILE A 170 -17.06 -7.39 1.95
CA ILE A 170 -17.11 -7.08 0.53
C ILE A 170 -16.50 -8.26 -0.21
N PRO A 171 -17.25 -8.94 -1.10
CA PRO A 171 -16.66 -9.97 -1.94
C PRO A 171 -15.58 -9.36 -2.84
N VAL A 172 -14.48 -10.08 -3.02
CA VAL A 172 -13.37 -9.65 -3.87
C VAL A 172 -12.99 -10.79 -4.80
N PHE A 173 -12.92 -10.50 -6.10
CA PHE A 173 -12.46 -11.46 -7.09
C PHE A 173 -10.99 -11.84 -6.83
N GLY A 174 -10.70 -13.15 -6.70
CA GLY A 174 -9.44 -13.63 -6.12
C GLY A 174 -8.15 -13.13 -6.77
N SER A 175 -8.12 -12.90 -8.10
CA SER A 175 -6.94 -12.36 -8.79
C SER A 175 -6.79 -10.85 -8.67
N LEU A 176 -7.84 -10.12 -8.28
CA LEU A 176 -7.82 -8.67 -8.25
C LEU A 176 -6.76 -8.08 -7.31
N PRO A 177 -6.59 -8.56 -6.05
CA PRO A 177 -5.55 -8.03 -5.17
C PRO A 177 -4.14 -8.16 -5.74
N ALA A 178 -3.82 -9.27 -6.40
CA ALA A 178 -2.51 -9.46 -7.03
C ALA A 178 -2.27 -8.45 -8.17
N THR A 179 -3.28 -8.22 -9.01
CA THR A 179 -3.22 -7.26 -10.11
C THR A 179 -3.03 -5.83 -9.59
N ILE A 180 -3.83 -5.44 -8.60
CA ILE A 180 -3.78 -4.09 -8.01
C ILE A 180 -2.48 -3.87 -7.24
N ALA A 181 -1.98 -4.88 -6.52
CA ALA A 181 -0.68 -4.81 -5.84
C ALA A 181 0.47 -4.58 -6.83
N ALA A 182 0.43 -5.19 -8.02
CA ALA A 182 1.44 -4.95 -9.05
C ALA A 182 1.42 -3.48 -9.54
N ILE A 183 0.23 -2.92 -9.74
CA ILE A 183 0.06 -1.50 -10.11
C ILE A 183 0.53 -0.59 -8.94
N GLN A 184 0.16 -0.93 -7.70
CA GLN A 184 0.59 -0.22 -6.49
C GLN A 184 2.12 -0.19 -6.36
N CYS A 185 2.79 -1.30 -6.62
CA CYS A 185 4.25 -1.37 -6.61
C CYS A 185 4.88 -0.47 -7.68
N ASN A 186 4.28 -0.36 -8.88
CA ASN A 186 4.78 0.53 -9.91
C ASN A 186 4.71 2.00 -9.47
N GLU A 187 3.61 2.41 -8.83
CA GLU A 187 3.48 3.76 -8.27
C GLU A 187 4.48 3.98 -7.11
N ALA A 188 4.67 2.99 -6.23
CA ALA A 188 5.66 3.06 -5.16
C ALA A 188 7.09 3.27 -5.70
N ILE A 189 7.47 2.52 -6.73
CA ILE A 189 8.78 2.67 -7.39
C ILE A 189 8.94 4.07 -7.98
N LYS A 190 7.91 4.61 -8.65
CA LYS A 190 7.95 5.99 -9.15
C LYS A 190 8.23 6.97 -8.02
N LEU A 191 7.51 6.89 -6.90
CA LEU A 191 7.70 7.76 -5.74
C LEU A 191 9.12 7.62 -5.17
N LEU A 192 9.62 6.40 -4.99
CA LEU A 192 10.96 6.11 -4.49
C LEU A 192 12.07 6.66 -5.39
N LEU A 193 11.81 6.75 -6.70
CA LEU A 193 12.73 7.33 -7.70
C LEU A 193 12.50 8.84 -7.90
N GLY A 194 11.66 9.50 -7.08
CA GLY A 194 11.37 10.92 -7.17
C GLY A 194 10.53 11.32 -8.38
N LYS A 195 9.79 10.38 -8.97
CA LYS A 195 8.88 10.63 -10.11
C LYS A 195 7.48 10.99 -9.62
N GLN A 196 6.72 11.66 -10.48
CA GLN A 196 5.31 11.97 -10.21
C GLN A 196 4.45 10.71 -10.35
N PRO A 197 3.43 10.51 -9.50
CA PRO A 197 2.45 9.45 -9.66
C PRO A 197 1.50 9.75 -10.84
N ALA A 198 0.76 8.72 -11.27
CA ALA A 198 -0.10 8.82 -12.46
C ALA A 198 -1.48 9.48 -12.21
N GLY A 199 -1.86 9.71 -10.94
CA GLY A 199 -3.22 10.08 -10.56
C GLY A 199 -3.96 8.92 -9.92
N LEU A 200 -5.29 8.92 -9.94
CA LEU A 200 -6.12 7.81 -9.49
C LEU A 200 -6.28 6.79 -10.63
N LEU A 201 -5.66 5.65 -10.49
CA LEU A 201 -5.77 4.51 -11.40
C LEU A 201 -6.95 3.64 -10.98
N ILE A 202 -7.80 3.28 -11.93
CA ILE A 202 -8.96 2.41 -11.72
C ILE A 202 -8.86 1.26 -12.72
N TYR A 203 -9.01 0.03 -12.25
CA TYR A 203 -8.99 -1.15 -13.10
C TYR A 203 -10.14 -2.09 -12.74
N ASP A 204 -11.00 -2.38 -13.71
CA ASP A 204 -11.98 -3.45 -13.63
C ASP A 204 -11.42 -4.72 -14.27
N VAL A 205 -11.09 -5.70 -13.44
CA VAL A 205 -10.45 -6.94 -13.89
C VAL A 205 -11.41 -7.82 -14.71
N TRP A 206 -12.72 -7.71 -14.51
CA TRP A 206 -13.71 -8.49 -15.24
C TRP A 206 -13.95 -7.94 -16.65
N ASN A 207 -14.14 -6.61 -16.74
CA ASN A 207 -14.39 -5.95 -18.03
C ASN A 207 -13.10 -5.54 -18.76
N GLN A 208 -11.91 -5.75 -18.17
CA GLN A 208 -10.61 -5.40 -18.73
C GLN A 208 -10.49 -3.89 -19.05
N CYS A 209 -11.15 -3.03 -18.25
CA CYS A 209 -11.11 -1.58 -18.40
C CYS A 209 -10.09 -0.97 -17.47
N PHE A 210 -9.25 -0.08 -17.99
CA PHE A 210 -8.22 0.63 -17.24
C PHE A 210 -8.35 2.13 -17.49
N ASP A 211 -8.63 2.89 -16.43
CA ASP A 211 -8.78 4.34 -16.46
C ASP A 211 -7.78 5.03 -15.55
N ILE A 212 -7.40 6.25 -15.93
CA ILE A 212 -6.57 7.13 -15.11
C ILE A 212 -7.29 8.48 -14.98
N MET A 213 -7.60 8.84 -13.74
CA MET A 213 -8.25 10.12 -13.43
C MET A 213 -7.23 11.08 -12.81
N ASP A 214 -7.10 12.27 -13.41
CA ASP A 214 -6.33 13.35 -12.81
C ASP A 214 -7.17 14.04 -11.73
N ILE A 215 -6.90 13.68 -10.47
CA ILE A 215 -7.60 14.25 -9.32
C ILE A 215 -6.86 15.51 -8.85
N GLN A 216 -7.47 16.66 -9.06
CA GLN A 216 -6.92 17.93 -8.61
C GLN A 216 -6.98 18.06 -7.09
N ARG A 217 -5.91 18.61 -6.50
CA ARG A 217 -5.88 18.90 -5.07
C ARG A 217 -6.95 19.91 -4.70
N ASN A 218 -7.84 19.55 -3.81
CA ASN A 218 -8.88 20.45 -3.31
C ASN A 218 -8.26 21.50 -2.35
N PRO A 219 -8.28 22.80 -2.69
CA PRO A 219 -7.70 23.84 -1.84
C PRO A 219 -8.41 23.99 -0.49
N TYR A 220 -9.65 23.51 -0.37
CA TYR A 220 -10.44 23.50 0.87
C TYR A 220 -10.49 22.12 1.53
N CYS A 221 -9.67 21.17 1.10
CA CYS A 221 -9.61 19.85 1.74
C CYS A 221 -9.27 20.01 3.22
N PRO A 222 -10.03 19.37 4.15
CA PRO A 222 -9.79 19.52 5.59
C PRO A 222 -8.44 18.93 6.04
N ARG A 223 -7.75 18.16 5.18
CA ARG A 223 -6.48 17.51 5.49
C ARG A 223 -5.30 18.13 4.76
N CYS A 224 -5.38 18.33 3.46
CA CYS A 224 -4.26 18.84 2.68
C CYS A 224 -4.51 20.22 2.08
N GLY A 225 -5.66 20.85 2.32
CA GLY A 225 -6.00 22.17 1.80
C GLY A 225 -5.06 23.28 2.31
N ILE A 226 -4.92 24.34 1.50
CA ILE A 226 -4.10 25.50 1.79
C ILE A 226 -4.92 26.75 2.12
N LYS A 227 -6.25 26.67 1.96
CA LYS A 227 -7.20 27.76 2.27
C LYS A 227 -8.06 27.34 3.47
N SER A 228 -8.15 28.20 4.47
CA SER A 228 -9.17 28.09 5.52
C SER A 228 -10.57 28.33 4.91
N LYS A 229 -11.57 27.58 5.38
CA LYS A 229 -12.97 27.87 5.06
C LYS A 229 -13.43 29.14 5.77
#